data_688683321a7933caf5918c9615545205
#
_entry.id   688683321a7933caf5918c9615545205
#
_cell.length_a   1.000
_cell.length_b   1.000
_cell.length_c   1.000
_cell.angle_alpha   90.00
_cell.angle_beta   90.00
_cell.angle_gamma   90.00
#
_symmetry.space_group_name_H-M   'P 1'
#
loop_
_entity.id
_entity.type
_entity.pdbx_description
1 polymer ?
#
loop_
_entity_poly.entity_id
_entity_poly.type
_entity_poly.pdbx_seq_one_letter_code
_entity_poly.pdbx_strand_id
1 'polypeptide(L)'
;MCIRDRNGADFSYSMACYQSSLVTAIAPVSGLMPMDDASSECSPNHPTSVMIFNGTNDGSRPYNGIQGYMMSVDSTVAYWSQYNNTDSSPQTNVVGNIENYTYLNGDNNSTVDHFKLVNGDHVWFNLSYNGNSMEQLMWNFFSQHSSD
;
A
#
# COMPACT_ATOMS: atom_id res chain seq x y z
N MET A 1 0.99 -6.90 10.74
CA MET A 1 -0.30 -7.60 10.88
C MET A 1 -0.95 -7.65 9.51
N CYS A 2 -1.06 -8.83 8.91
CA CYS A 2 -1.70 -9.01 7.60
C CYS A 2 -3.18 -9.30 7.83
N ILE A 3 -4.06 -8.39 7.46
CA ILE A 3 -5.50 -8.59 7.56
C ILE A 3 -6.02 -8.93 6.16
N ARG A 4 -6.40 -10.15 6.00
CA ARG A 4 -6.91 -10.76 4.78
C ARG A 4 -8.37 -10.37 4.57
N ASP A 5 -8.69 -9.86 3.39
CA ASP A 5 -10.02 -9.59 2.87
C ASP A 5 -10.35 -8.09 2.68
N ARG A 6 -11.33 -7.80 1.80
CA ARG A 6 -11.77 -6.46 1.34
C ARG A 6 -11.76 -5.41 2.43
N ASN A 7 -12.39 -5.72 3.56
CA ASN A 7 -12.47 -4.82 4.72
C ASN A 7 -11.16 -4.76 5.50
N GLY A 8 -10.36 -5.82 5.47
CA GLY A 8 -9.08 -5.88 6.17
C GLY A 8 -8.01 -4.98 5.56
N ALA A 9 -7.96 -4.90 4.23
CA ALA A 9 -7.05 -4.00 3.54
C ALA A 9 -7.45 -2.53 3.72
N ASP A 10 -8.75 -2.21 3.58
CA ASP A 10 -9.28 -0.88 3.87
C ASP A 10 -9.01 -0.50 5.35
N PHE A 11 -9.26 -1.44 6.27
CA PHE A 11 -9.01 -1.26 7.71
C PHE A 11 -7.53 -1.06 8.04
N SER A 12 -6.60 -1.64 7.26
CA SER A 12 -5.16 -1.43 7.52
C SER A 12 -4.75 0.03 7.30
N TYR A 13 -5.35 0.74 6.35
CA TYR A 13 -5.17 2.18 6.19
C TYR A 13 -5.69 2.96 7.41
N SER A 14 -6.89 2.64 7.88
CA SER A 14 -7.46 3.25 9.09
C SER A 14 -6.59 2.97 10.32
N MET A 15 -6.03 1.76 10.45
CA MET A 15 -5.07 1.44 11.52
C MET A 15 -3.81 2.32 11.46
N ALA A 16 -3.24 2.52 10.26
CA ALA A 16 -2.10 3.40 10.09
C ALA A 16 -2.43 4.86 10.43
N CYS A 17 -3.64 5.32 10.12
CA CYS A 17 -4.11 6.67 10.41
C CYS A 17 -4.38 6.91 11.90
N TYR A 18 -5.14 6.01 12.55
CA TYR A 18 -5.71 6.26 13.88
C TYR A 18 -5.03 5.50 15.01
N GLN A 19 -4.26 4.47 14.69
CA GLN A 19 -3.57 3.61 15.67
C GLN A 19 -2.07 3.47 15.33
N SER A 20 -1.47 4.52 14.83
CA SER A 20 -0.08 4.53 14.38
C SER A 20 0.92 4.13 15.47
N SER A 21 0.62 4.36 16.75
CA SER A 21 1.45 3.89 17.86
C SER A 21 1.59 2.36 17.94
N LEU A 22 0.68 1.61 17.28
CA LEU A 22 0.67 0.15 17.22
C LEU A 22 1.13 -0.41 15.86
N VAL A 23 1.33 0.46 14.87
CA VAL A 23 1.54 0.07 13.47
C VAL A 23 2.68 0.86 12.87
N THR A 24 3.78 0.21 12.53
CA THR A 24 4.95 0.82 11.88
C THR A 24 4.92 0.69 10.37
N ALA A 25 4.24 -0.33 9.86
CA ALA A 25 4.09 -0.58 8.43
C ALA A 25 2.79 -1.34 8.14
N ILE A 26 2.23 -1.15 6.95
CA ILE A 26 1.05 -1.86 6.46
C ILE A 26 1.29 -2.43 5.06
N ALA A 27 0.58 -3.53 4.75
CA ALA A 27 0.63 -4.15 3.43
C ALA A 27 -0.78 -4.53 2.94
N PRO A 28 -1.59 -3.57 2.51
CA PRO A 28 -2.94 -3.80 1.99
C PRO A 28 -2.91 -4.53 0.64
N VAL A 29 -3.80 -5.53 0.49
CA VAL A 29 -4.00 -6.31 -0.74
C VAL A 29 -5.43 -6.17 -1.21
N SER A 30 -5.62 -5.78 -2.46
CA SER A 30 -6.94 -5.59 -3.09
C SER A 30 -7.88 -4.71 -2.27
N GLY A 31 -7.35 -3.67 -1.63
CA GLY A 31 -8.12 -2.70 -0.85
C GLY A 31 -7.86 -1.27 -1.32
N LEU A 32 -8.71 -0.36 -0.88
CA LEU A 32 -8.60 1.07 -1.16
C LEU A 32 -8.60 1.87 0.13
N MET A 33 -7.93 3.02 0.11
CA MET A 33 -7.94 3.95 1.24
C MET A 33 -9.29 4.70 1.28
N PRO A 34 -10.00 4.67 2.42
CA PRO A 34 -11.19 5.49 2.59
C PRO A 34 -10.90 6.98 2.42
N MET A 35 -11.79 7.72 1.76
CA MET A 35 -11.63 9.17 1.56
C MET A 35 -11.72 9.95 2.87
N ASP A 36 -12.48 9.47 3.83
CA ASP A 36 -12.60 10.07 5.16
C ASP A 36 -11.26 10.00 5.90
N ASP A 37 -10.51 8.90 5.76
CA ASP A 37 -9.17 8.76 6.34
C ASP A 37 -8.19 9.79 5.75
N ALA A 38 -8.29 10.09 4.45
CA ALA A 38 -7.39 11.01 3.75
C ALA A 38 -7.74 12.50 3.95
N SER A 39 -9.00 12.82 4.29
CA SER A 39 -9.50 14.19 4.16
C SER A 39 -9.12 15.14 5.29
N SER A 40 -8.93 14.70 6.53
CA SER A 40 -8.54 15.58 7.65
C SER A 40 -8.16 14.88 8.96
N GLU A 41 -8.44 13.59 9.09
CA GLU A 41 -8.33 12.89 10.37
C GLU A 41 -7.17 11.88 10.40
N CYS A 42 -6.60 11.53 9.24
CA CYS A 42 -5.41 10.70 9.17
C CYS A 42 -4.19 11.49 9.64
N SER A 43 -3.78 11.24 10.84
CA SER A 43 -2.64 11.91 11.47
C SER A 43 -1.77 10.90 12.23
N PRO A 44 -1.04 10.04 11.51
CA PRO A 44 -0.10 9.13 12.17
C PRO A 44 0.92 9.91 13.02
N ASN A 45 1.40 9.32 14.09
CA ASN A 45 2.40 9.95 14.96
C ASN A 45 3.81 9.89 14.37
N HIS A 46 4.01 9.11 13.32
CA HIS A 46 5.28 8.91 12.65
C HIS A 46 5.06 8.50 11.18
N PRO A 47 6.06 8.65 10.30
CA PRO A 47 6.02 8.10 8.96
C PRO A 47 5.73 6.59 8.99
N THR A 48 4.82 6.14 8.13
CA THR A 48 4.39 4.74 8.08
C THR A 48 4.71 4.15 6.72
N SER A 49 5.51 3.11 6.69
CA SER A 49 5.83 2.41 5.44
C SER A 49 4.62 1.64 4.90
N VAL A 50 4.39 1.69 3.60
CA VAL A 50 3.21 1.11 2.97
C VAL A 50 3.59 0.28 1.74
N MET A 51 3.18 -0.99 1.70
CA MET A 51 3.34 -1.87 0.54
C MET A 51 1.96 -2.24 -0.02
N ILE A 52 1.64 -1.80 -1.23
CA ILE A 52 0.30 -1.85 -1.81
C ILE A 52 0.25 -2.85 -2.96
N PHE A 53 -0.73 -3.75 -2.96
CA PHE A 53 -0.98 -4.70 -4.06
C PHE A 53 -2.39 -4.50 -4.62
N ASN A 54 -2.50 -4.04 -5.87
CA ASN A 54 -3.80 -3.84 -6.53
C ASN A 54 -3.81 -4.33 -7.97
N GLY A 55 -4.91 -4.97 -8.35
CA GLY A 55 -5.21 -5.35 -9.72
C GLY A 55 -5.91 -4.23 -10.50
N THR A 56 -5.54 -4.03 -11.77
CA THR A 56 -6.15 -2.98 -12.59
C THR A 56 -7.56 -3.35 -13.08
N ASN A 57 -7.95 -4.63 -13.01
CA ASN A 57 -9.28 -5.13 -13.39
C ASN A 57 -10.15 -5.49 -12.17
N ASP A 58 -9.78 -5.01 -10.99
CA ASP A 58 -10.56 -5.24 -9.77
C ASP A 58 -11.95 -4.56 -9.86
N GLY A 59 -13.00 -5.39 -9.95
CA GLY A 59 -14.37 -4.91 -10.03
C GLY A 59 -15.02 -4.61 -8.67
N SER A 60 -14.40 -5.01 -7.57
CA SER A 60 -14.91 -4.81 -6.21
C SER A 60 -14.26 -3.61 -5.50
N ARG A 61 -12.98 -3.39 -5.79
CA ARG A 61 -12.18 -2.23 -5.36
C ARG A 61 -11.49 -1.64 -6.59
N PRO A 62 -12.25 -0.88 -7.43
CA PRO A 62 -11.75 -0.38 -8.69
C PRO A 62 -10.46 0.41 -8.53
N TYR A 63 -9.48 0.15 -9.38
CA TYR A 63 -8.17 0.81 -9.34
C TYR A 63 -8.28 2.35 -9.34
N ASN A 64 -9.29 2.87 -10.05
CA ASN A 64 -9.58 4.31 -10.12
C ASN A 64 -10.38 4.85 -8.91
N GLY A 65 -10.59 4.02 -7.89
CA GLY A 65 -11.34 4.42 -6.70
C GLY A 65 -12.86 4.39 -6.87
N ILE A 66 -13.55 4.83 -5.83
CA ILE A 66 -15.02 4.99 -5.83
C ILE A 66 -15.30 6.44 -5.46
N GLN A 67 -15.86 7.19 -6.39
CA GLN A 67 -16.11 8.62 -6.22
C GLN A 67 -16.88 8.92 -4.91
N GLY A 68 -16.34 9.84 -4.13
CA GLY A 68 -16.93 10.28 -2.87
C GLY A 68 -16.82 9.28 -1.71
N TYR A 69 -16.12 8.15 -1.90
CA TYR A 69 -16.03 7.10 -0.89
C TYR A 69 -14.62 6.53 -0.72
N MET A 70 -13.97 6.11 -1.79
CA MET A 70 -12.63 5.51 -1.76
C MET A 70 -11.68 6.22 -2.73
N MET A 71 -10.47 6.46 -2.28
CA MET A 71 -9.40 7.01 -3.13
C MET A 71 -9.02 6.03 -4.23
N SER A 72 -8.55 6.55 -5.38
CA SER A 72 -7.86 5.72 -6.36
C SER A 72 -6.55 5.18 -5.77
N VAL A 73 -6.05 4.08 -6.34
CA VAL A 73 -4.75 3.52 -5.92
C VAL A 73 -3.64 4.55 -6.13
N ASP A 74 -3.60 5.23 -7.28
CA ASP A 74 -2.58 6.24 -7.58
C ASP A 74 -2.65 7.42 -6.59
N SER A 75 -3.85 7.87 -6.21
CA SER A 75 -4.02 8.92 -5.19
C SER A 75 -3.57 8.45 -3.80
N THR A 76 -3.82 7.19 -3.47
CA THR A 76 -3.36 6.58 -2.21
C THR A 76 -1.83 6.50 -2.15
N VAL A 77 -1.19 6.06 -3.24
CA VAL A 77 0.28 6.04 -3.35
C VAL A 77 0.85 7.46 -3.20
N ALA A 78 0.28 8.44 -3.90
CA ALA A 78 0.71 9.83 -3.80
C ALA A 78 0.54 10.39 -2.38
N TYR A 79 -0.59 10.09 -1.71
CA TYR A 79 -0.85 10.49 -0.33
C TYR A 79 0.25 10.00 0.62
N TRP A 80 0.53 8.69 0.62
CA TRP A 80 1.53 8.11 1.52
C TRP A 80 2.95 8.53 1.17
N SER A 81 3.27 8.70 -0.13
CA SER A 81 4.58 9.21 -0.57
C SER A 81 4.80 10.64 -0.09
N GLN A 82 3.79 11.50 -0.18
CA GLN A 82 3.84 12.85 0.32
C GLN A 82 3.90 12.88 1.86
N TYR A 83 3.09 12.08 2.53
CA TYR A 83 3.05 12.01 3.99
C TYR A 83 4.39 11.56 4.56
N ASN A 84 5.01 10.56 3.97
CA ASN A 84 6.30 10.02 4.37
C ASN A 84 7.49 10.86 3.87
N ASN A 85 7.25 11.91 3.08
CA ASN A 85 8.30 12.75 2.49
C ASN A 85 9.33 11.94 1.67
N THR A 86 8.86 10.93 0.91
CA THR A 86 9.71 10.11 0.05
C THR A 86 10.20 10.87 -1.18
N ASP A 87 11.11 10.25 -1.95
CA ASP A 87 11.47 10.74 -3.28
C ASP A 87 10.23 10.96 -4.15
N SER A 88 10.22 12.02 -4.94
CA SER A 88 9.10 12.36 -5.83
C SER A 88 8.97 11.44 -7.04
N SER A 89 10.03 10.70 -7.37
CA SER A 89 10.07 9.76 -8.50
C SER A 89 10.40 8.36 -8.00
N PRO A 90 9.59 7.34 -8.34
CA PRO A 90 9.84 5.98 -7.88
C PRO A 90 10.95 5.31 -8.69
N GLN A 91 11.61 4.35 -8.08
CA GLN A 91 12.29 3.31 -8.82
C GLN A 91 11.23 2.38 -9.43
N THR A 92 11.37 2.07 -10.72
CA THR A 92 10.38 1.25 -11.44
C THR A 92 11.02 -0.03 -11.94
N ASN A 93 10.34 -1.14 -11.71
CA ASN A 93 10.73 -2.45 -12.26
C ASN A 93 9.50 -3.20 -12.75
N VAL A 94 9.61 -3.88 -13.90
CA VAL A 94 8.50 -4.61 -14.53
C VAL A 94 8.89 -6.07 -14.72
N VAL A 95 8.07 -6.98 -14.20
CA VAL A 95 8.23 -8.42 -14.36
C VAL A 95 6.90 -9.03 -14.79
N GLY A 96 6.81 -9.43 -16.06
CA GLY A 96 5.55 -9.94 -16.62
C GLY A 96 4.45 -8.88 -16.60
N ASN A 97 3.34 -9.19 -15.91
CA ASN A 97 2.22 -8.27 -15.72
C ASN A 97 2.29 -7.49 -14.38
N ILE A 98 3.42 -7.52 -13.70
CA ILE A 98 3.63 -6.82 -12.44
C ILE A 98 4.50 -5.59 -12.71
N GLU A 99 3.95 -4.41 -12.46
CA GLU A 99 4.67 -3.16 -12.43
C GLU A 99 4.90 -2.78 -10.96
N ASN A 100 6.15 -2.67 -10.54
CA ASN A 100 6.50 -2.24 -9.19
C ASN A 100 7.07 -0.83 -9.22
N TYR A 101 6.57 0.01 -8.32
CA TYR A 101 6.98 1.39 -8.11
C TYR A 101 7.39 1.57 -6.65
N THR A 102 8.67 1.79 -6.39
CA THR A 102 9.22 1.95 -5.05
C THR A 102 9.66 3.38 -4.82
N TYR A 103 9.02 4.07 -3.88
CA TYR A 103 9.38 5.41 -3.42
C TYR A 103 10.22 5.28 -2.16
N LEU A 104 11.46 5.72 -2.22
CA LEU A 104 12.48 5.58 -1.19
C LEU A 104 12.74 6.88 -0.43
N ASN A 105 13.65 6.81 0.52
CA ASN A 105 14.23 7.94 1.25
C ASN A 105 13.19 8.77 2.02
N GLY A 106 12.09 8.16 2.44
CA GLY A 106 11.14 8.83 3.32
C GLY A 106 11.71 9.08 4.73
N ASP A 107 11.05 9.95 5.48
CA ASP A 107 11.41 10.23 6.86
C ASP A 107 11.41 8.93 7.69
N ASN A 108 12.39 8.79 8.59
CA ASN A 108 12.65 7.58 9.37
C ASN A 108 12.84 6.31 8.50
N ASN A 109 13.44 6.45 7.32
CA ASN A 109 13.63 5.38 6.33
C ASN A 109 12.32 4.72 5.88
N SER A 110 11.20 5.43 5.93
CA SER A 110 9.93 4.93 5.41
C SER A 110 9.96 4.82 3.90
N THR A 111 9.18 3.87 3.37
CA THR A 111 9.04 3.62 1.94
C THR A 111 7.57 3.47 1.55
N VAL A 112 7.28 3.70 0.27
CA VAL A 112 6.01 3.32 -0.33
C VAL A 112 6.29 2.42 -1.52
N ASP A 113 5.86 1.16 -1.41
CA ASP A 113 6.00 0.15 -2.45
C ASP A 113 4.64 -0.14 -3.08
N HIS A 114 4.51 0.06 -4.38
CA HIS A 114 3.28 -0.22 -5.10
C HIS A 114 3.50 -1.32 -6.13
N PHE A 115 2.82 -2.44 -5.95
CA PHE A 115 2.72 -3.55 -6.90
C PHE A 115 1.40 -3.46 -7.66
N LYS A 116 1.47 -2.98 -8.90
CA LYS A 116 0.34 -2.88 -9.80
C LYS A 116 0.28 -4.12 -10.67
N LEU A 117 -0.78 -4.91 -10.53
CA LEU A 117 -0.99 -6.13 -11.30
C LEU A 117 -1.90 -5.80 -12.49
N VAL A 118 -1.28 -5.69 -13.67
CA VAL A 118 -1.99 -5.40 -14.92
C VAL A 118 -2.96 -6.54 -15.25
N ASN A 119 -4.23 -6.21 -15.46
CA ASN A 119 -5.36 -7.14 -15.62
C ASN A 119 -5.61 -8.05 -14.40
N GLY A 120 -5.05 -7.75 -13.24
CA GLY A 120 -5.35 -8.46 -11.99
C GLY A 120 -6.76 -8.15 -11.49
N ASP A 121 -7.45 -9.18 -11.01
CA ASP A 121 -8.78 -9.10 -10.42
C ASP A 121 -8.73 -8.86 -8.91
N HIS A 122 -9.90 -8.86 -8.24
CA HIS A 122 -10.05 -8.78 -6.79
C HIS A 122 -9.72 -10.11 -6.11
N VAL A 123 -8.44 -10.38 -5.87
CA VAL A 123 -7.97 -11.66 -5.30
C VAL A 123 -6.79 -11.46 -4.36
N TRP A 124 -6.48 -12.48 -3.56
CA TRP A 124 -5.16 -12.66 -2.97
C TRP A 124 -4.22 -13.16 -4.07
N PHE A 125 -3.24 -12.35 -4.45
CA PHE A 125 -2.44 -12.61 -5.65
C PHE A 125 -1.46 -13.76 -5.46
N ASN A 126 -1.58 -14.79 -6.28
CA ASN A 126 -0.56 -15.83 -6.41
C ASN A 126 0.48 -15.35 -7.43
N LEU A 127 1.39 -14.51 -7.00
CA LEU A 127 2.42 -13.91 -7.84
C LEU A 127 3.82 -14.46 -7.53
N SER A 128 4.71 -14.34 -8.51
CA SER A 128 6.15 -14.48 -8.31
C SER A 128 6.85 -13.24 -8.88
N TYR A 129 7.56 -12.52 -8.04
CA TYR A 129 8.30 -11.32 -8.41
C TYR A 129 9.75 -11.44 -7.95
N ASN A 130 10.68 -11.49 -8.91
CA ASN A 130 12.11 -11.71 -8.65
C ASN A 130 12.38 -12.94 -7.75
N GLY A 131 11.62 -14.02 -7.96
CA GLY A 131 11.76 -15.27 -7.21
C GLY A 131 11.05 -15.31 -5.85
N ASN A 132 10.39 -14.22 -5.43
CA ASN A 132 9.64 -14.17 -4.17
C ASN A 132 8.14 -14.26 -4.41
N SER A 133 7.42 -14.97 -3.54
CA SER A 133 5.95 -14.89 -3.47
C SER A 133 5.52 -13.56 -2.84
N MET A 134 4.22 -13.22 -2.93
CA MET A 134 3.68 -12.02 -2.30
C MET A 134 3.92 -12.03 -0.78
N GLU A 135 3.73 -13.17 -0.12
CA GLU A 135 3.94 -13.33 1.31
C GLU A 135 5.42 -13.11 1.70
N GLN A 136 6.34 -13.57 0.85
CA GLN A 136 7.78 -13.35 1.08
C GLN A 136 8.16 -11.88 0.88
N LEU A 137 7.57 -11.20 -0.10
CA LEU A 137 7.75 -9.74 -0.27
C LEU A 137 7.26 -8.98 0.94
N MET A 138 6.05 -9.29 1.43
CA MET A 138 5.50 -8.68 2.64
C MET A 138 6.36 -8.94 3.89
N TRP A 139 6.82 -10.19 4.06
CA TRP A 139 7.67 -10.54 5.20
C TRP A 139 8.98 -9.76 5.18
N ASN A 140 9.63 -9.69 4.01
CA ASN A 140 10.88 -8.94 3.83
C ASN A 140 10.65 -7.45 4.12
N PHE A 141 9.54 -6.89 3.64
CA PHE A 141 9.15 -5.51 3.88
C PHE A 141 8.94 -5.23 5.38
N PHE A 142 8.12 -6.02 6.06
CA PHE A 142 7.88 -5.84 7.49
C PHE A 142 9.14 -6.00 8.33
N SER A 143 10.05 -6.90 7.94
CA SER A 143 11.31 -7.11 8.65
C SER A 143 12.26 -5.91 8.58
N GLN A 144 12.09 -5.04 7.57
CA GLN A 144 12.88 -3.81 7.41
C GLN A 144 12.27 -2.60 8.15
N HIS A 145 11.01 -2.69 8.55
CA HIS A 145 10.24 -1.61 9.16
C HIS A 145 9.69 -1.99 10.55
N SER A 146 10.41 -2.83 11.30
CA SER A 146 10.06 -3.12 12.69
C SER A 146 10.37 -1.92 13.59
N SER A 147 9.52 -1.68 14.60
CA SER A 147 9.90 -0.82 15.73
C SER A 147 10.90 -1.58 16.61
N ASP A 148 12.08 -1.06 16.77
CA ASP A 148 13.02 -1.53 17.78
C ASP A 148 12.51 -1.21 19.20
#